data_1d24278412fb092ec765a6da733e213b
#
_entry.id   1d24278412fb092ec765a6da733e213b
#
_cell.length_a   1.000
_cell.length_b   1.000
_cell.length_c   1.000
_cell.angle_alpha   90.00
_cell.angle_beta   90.00
_cell.angle_gamma   90.00
#
_symmetry.space_group_name_H-M   'P 1'
#
loop_
_entity.id
_entity.type
_entity.pdbx_description
1 polymer ?
#
loop_
_entity_poly.entity_id
_entity_poly.type
_entity_poly.pdbx_seq_one_letter_code
_entity_poly.pdbx_strand_id
1 'polypeptide(L)'
;MPRLILLIILSLTLSCCGEIDSPPPQSAVPEATNIAIADLRKLVDGRNVYIEESLIVGGYITSNDKASNFYKTFIIEDATSAIEIMAGLYDLHNIYPEGYYVTLKLKDCYIATHFGVLQVGRKAESYSNYPTEYFASRVLLDRHAHPVK
;
A
#
# COMPACT_ATOMS: atom_id res chain seq x y z
N MET A 1 -24.76 -51.72 -26.26
CA MET A 1 -23.63 -51.57 -25.33
C MET A 1 -22.70 -50.35 -25.59
N PRO A 2 -22.50 -49.81 -26.81
CA PRO A 2 -21.61 -48.65 -27.00
C PRO A 2 -22.10 -47.33 -26.38
N ARG A 3 -23.43 -47.16 -26.23
CA ARG A 3 -24.01 -45.95 -25.61
C ARG A 3 -23.79 -45.84 -24.09
N LEU A 4 -23.71 -46.97 -23.41
CA LEU A 4 -23.47 -47.02 -21.96
C LEU A 4 -22.01 -46.69 -21.63
N ILE A 5 -21.07 -47.12 -22.47
CA ILE A 5 -19.65 -46.83 -22.32
C ILE A 5 -19.38 -45.32 -22.56
N LEU A 6 -20.07 -44.72 -23.53
CA LEU A 6 -19.94 -43.28 -23.81
C LEU A 6 -20.42 -42.40 -22.65
N LEU A 7 -21.49 -42.81 -21.95
CA LEU A 7 -22.00 -42.11 -20.77
C LEU A 7 -21.06 -42.23 -19.56
N ILE A 8 -20.39 -43.37 -19.40
CA ILE A 8 -19.41 -43.56 -18.32
C ILE A 8 -18.15 -42.73 -18.57
N ILE A 9 -17.69 -42.60 -19.81
CA ILE A 9 -16.53 -41.77 -20.15
C ILE A 9 -16.85 -40.30 -19.95
N LEU A 10 -18.06 -39.84 -20.24
CA LEU A 10 -18.47 -38.44 -20.06
C LEU A 10 -18.60 -38.07 -18.56
N SER A 11 -18.90 -39.02 -17.68
CA SER A 11 -19.00 -38.75 -16.24
C SER A 11 -17.66 -38.69 -15.53
N LEU A 12 -16.57 -39.20 -16.12
CA LEU A 12 -15.23 -39.16 -15.53
C LEU A 12 -14.46 -37.84 -15.79
N THR A 13 -14.95 -36.99 -16.68
CA THR A 13 -14.25 -35.73 -17.03
C THR A 13 -14.67 -34.51 -16.19
N LEU A 14 -15.61 -34.67 -15.26
CA LEU A 14 -16.14 -33.55 -14.44
C LEU A 14 -15.56 -33.48 -13.02
N SER A 15 -14.55 -34.27 -12.68
CA SER A 15 -13.92 -34.26 -11.35
C SER A 15 -12.54 -33.63 -11.31
N CYS A 16 -12.31 -32.55 -12.06
CA CYS A 16 -11.06 -31.81 -11.97
C CYS A 16 -11.31 -30.33 -11.57
N CYS A 17 -12.03 -30.13 -10.45
CA CYS A 17 -11.88 -28.94 -9.63
C CYS A 17 -11.21 -29.38 -8.33
N GLY A 18 -9.91 -29.61 -8.38
CA GLY A 18 -9.11 -29.60 -7.17
C GLY A 18 -9.19 -28.19 -6.61
N GLU A 19 -9.75 -28.02 -5.41
CA GLU A 19 -9.54 -26.83 -4.63
C GLU A 19 -8.03 -26.67 -4.53
N ILE A 20 -7.52 -25.56 -5.09
CA ILE A 20 -6.14 -25.13 -4.84
C ILE A 20 -6.17 -24.72 -3.38
N ASP A 21 -5.67 -25.59 -2.52
CA ASP A 21 -5.42 -25.30 -1.11
C ASP A 21 -4.34 -24.19 -1.06
N SER A 22 -4.79 -22.96 -1.26
CA SER A 22 -3.94 -21.81 -0.98
C SER A 22 -3.72 -21.82 0.52
N PRO A 23 -2.47 -21.84 1.00
CA PRO A 23 -2.22 -21.71 2.42
C PRO A 23 -2.97 -20.50 2.94
N PRO A 24 -3.63 -20.59 4.11
CA PRO A 24 -4.33 -19.46 4.68
C PRO A 24 -3.37 -18.26 4.69
N PRO A 25 -3.83 -17.06 4.31
CA PRO A 25 -2.97 -15.89 4.32
C PRO A 25 -2.37 -15.80 5.71
N GLN A 26 -1.03 -15.85 5.82
CA GLN A 26 -0.37 -15.58 7.07
C GLN A 26 -0.84 -14.19 7.48
N SER A 27 -1.59 -14.11 8.58
CA SER A 27 -1.94 -12.84 9.20
C SER A 27 -0.61 -12.21 9.63
N ALA A 28 -0.09 -11.32 8.79
CA ALA A 28 1.07 -10.55 9.17
C ALA A 28 0.66 -9.72 10.40
N VAL A 29 1.35 -9.93 11.50
CA VAL A 29 1.15 -9.09 12.69
C VAL A 29 1.63 -7.69 12.30
N PRO A 30 0.80 -6.64 12.45
CA PRO A 30 1.24 -5.29 12.16
C PRO A 30 2.51 -4.98 12.95
N GLU A 31 3.50 -4.40 12.29
CA GLU A 31 4.66 -3.88 13.00
C GLU A 31 4.21 -2.76 13.95
N ALA A 32 4.76 -2.73 15.16
CA ALA A 32 4.35 -1.76 16.16
C ALA A 32 4.65 -0.32 15.69
N THR A 33 3.63 0.52 15.65
CA THR A 33 3.77 1.95 15.37
C THR A 33 4.39 2.68 16.56
N ASN A 34 5.21 3.69 16.31
CA ASN A 34 5.88 4.46 17.36
C ASN A 34 5.65 5.98 17.26
N ILE A 35 4.91 6.43 16.25
CA ILE A 35 4.52 7.83 16.07
C ILE A 35 3.13 7.91 15.43
N ALA A 36 2.33 8.89 15.82
CA ALA A 36 1.04 9.19 15.20
C ALA A 36 1.23 10.08 13.96
N ILE A 37 0.31 9.96 12.98
CA ILE A 37 0.39 10.77 11.74
C ILE A 37 0.30 12.27 12.04
N ALA A 38 -0.51 12.69 13.03
CA ALA A 38 -0.57 14.10 13.44
C ALA A 38 0.75 14.63 14.01
N ASP A 39 1.51 13.78 14.72
CA ASP A 39 2.80 14.18 15.26
C ASP A 39 3.87 14.22 14.17
N LEU A 40 3.80 13.32 13.20
CA LEU A 40 4.66 13.37 12.02
C LEU A 40 4.49 14.70 11.25
N ARG A 41 3.26 15.19 11.13
CA ARG A 41 2.98 16.48 10.51
C ARG A 41 3.71 17.65 11.19
N LYS A 42 3.90 17.60 12.52
CA LYS A 42 4.60 18.64 13.29
C LYS A 42 6.10 18.72 13.00
N LEU A 43 6.68 17.65 12.42
CA LEU A 43 8.08 17.62 12.00
C LEU A 43 8.32 18.39 10.72
N VAL A 44 7.28 18.67 9.92
CA VAL A 44 7.42 19.37 8.64
C VAL A 44 7.56 20.85 8.89
N ASP A 45 8.78 21.36 8.65
CA ASP A 45 9.12 22.77 8.66
C ASP A 45 9.72 23.15 7.29
N GLY A 46 8.99 23.92 6.49
CA GLY A 46 9.40 24.33 5.16
C GLY A 46 9.03 23.37 4.04
N ARG A 47 10.00 22.96 3.18
CA ARG A 47 9.71 22.22 1.94
C ARG A 47 9.52 20.72 2.17
N ASN A 48 10.59 20.08 2.64
CA ASN A 48 10.58 18.66 2.97
C ASN A 48 11.54 18.38 4.11
N VAL A 49 11.29 17.29 4.82
CA VAL A 49 12.11 16.79 5.94
C VAL A 49 12.54 15.37 5.62
N TYR A 50 13.84 15.11 5.75
CA TYR A 50 14.39 13.74 5.67
C TYR A 50 14.27 13.07 7.03
N ILE A 51 13.81 11.83 7.04
CA ILE A 51 13.62 11.03 8.26
C ILE A 51 14.81 10.08 8.42
N GLU A 52 15.65 10.35 9.39
CA GLU A 52 16.80 9.50 9.76
C GLU A 52 16.41 8.43 10.79
N GLU A 53 15.46 8.75 11.67
CA GLU A 53 15.02 7.88 12.74
C GLU A 53 14.14 6.74 12.22
N SER A 54 14.13 5.64 12.97
CA SER A 54 13.26 4.50 12.69
C SER A 54 11.82 4.79 13.15
N LEU A 55 11.16 5.74 12.49
CA LEU A 55 9.76 6.06 12.71
C LEU A 55 8.86 5.11 11.92
N ILE A 56 7.79 4.66 12.55
CA ILE A 56 6.78 3.76 11.97
C ILE A 56 5.41 4.33 12.29
N VAL A 57 4.67 4.68 11.25
CA VAL A 57 3.25 5.02 11.33
C VAL A 57 2.41 3.86 10.83
N GLY A 58 1.15 3.82 11.18
CA GLY A 58 0.20 2.86 10.65
C GLY A 58 -1.18 3.46 10.56
N GLY A 59 -1.96 2.96 9.60
CA GLY A 59 -3.32 3.43 9.40
C GLY A 59 -4.08 2.54 8.42
N TYR A 60 -5.38 2.78 8.34
CA TYR A 60 -6.24 2.11 7.37
C TYR A 60 -6.22 2.86 6.03
N ILE A 61 -6.21 2.12 4.94
CA ILE A 61 -6.32 2.69 3.60
C ILE A 61 -7.74 3.22 3.43
N THR A 62 -7.85 4.52 3.22
CA THR A 62 -9.16 5.20 3.03
C THR A 62 -9.40 5.63 1.60
N SER A 63 -8.34 5.73 0.80
CA SER A 63 -8.44 6.09 -0.63
C SER A 63 -7.27 5.55 -1.43
N ASN A 64 -7.54 5.19 -2.69
CA ASN A 64 -6.55 4.72 -3.65
C ASN A 64 -6.96 5.10 -5.09
N ASP A 65 -6.29 4.52 -6.09
CA ASP A 65 -6.48 4.82 -7.50
C ASP A 65 -7.67 4.12 -8.18
N LYS A 66 -8.49 3.36 -7.45
CA LYS A 66 -9.62 2.58 -8.00
C LYS A 66 -10.64 3.44 -8.73
N ALA A 67 -10.95 4.61 -8.16
CA ALA A 67 -11.90 5.56 -8.74
C ALA A 67 -11.23 6.62 -9.65
N SER A 68 -9.95 6.45 -9.98
CA SER A 68 -9.14 7.40 -10.75
C SER A 68 -9.00 8.80 -10.11
N ASN A 69 -9.28 8.92 -8.82
CA ASN A 69 -9.19 10.17 -8.06
C ASN A 69 -7.77 10.44 -7.57
N PHE A 70 -7.00 9.38 -7.31
CA PHE A 70 -5.63 9.44 -6.83
C PHE A 70 -4.70 8.83 -7.87
N TYR A 71 -3.81 9.66 -8.42
CA TYR A 71 -2.91 9.23 -9.48
C TYR A 71 -1.61 8.70 -8.91
N LYS A 72 -1.47 7.36 -8.90
CA LYS A 72 -0.28 6.66 -8.40
C LYS A 72 0.00 6.89 -6.91
N THR A 73 -1.03 7.22 -6.15
CA THR A 73 -0.95 7.43 -4.70
C THR A 73 -2.06 6.69 -3.99
N PHE A 74 -1.90 6.52 -2.69
CA PHE A 74 -2.97 6.08 -1.80
C PHE A 74 -2.84 6.78 -0.45
N ILE A 75 -3.93 6.83 0.29
CA ILE A 75 -4.01 7.50 1.59
C ILE A 75 -4.22 6.47 2.69
N ILE A 76 -3.49 6.62 3.78
CA ILE A 76 -3.77 5.94 5.04
C ILE A 76 -4.14 6.93 6.12
N GLU A 77 -5.03 6.51 7.01
CA GLU A 77 -5.50 7.31 8.15
C GLU A 77 -5.35 6.53 9.44
N ASP A 78 -4.88 7.19 10.48
CA ASP A 78 -4.98 6.76 11.87
C ASP A 78 -6.06 7.57 12.60
N ALA A 79 -6.20 7.37 13.90
CA ALA A 79 -7.18 8.13 14.72
C ALA A 79 -6.87 9.65 14.80
N THR A 80 -5.74 10.10 14.31
CA THR A 80 -5.23 11.46 14.51
C THR A 80 -5.19 12.29 13.23
N SER A 81 -4.84 11.70 12.09
CA SER A 81 -4.68 12.40 10.80
C SER A 81 -4.54 11.40 9.64
N ALA A 82 -4.30 11.96 8.44
CA ALA A 82 -4.06 11.22 7.20
C ALA A 82 -2.71 11.56 6.59
N ILE A 83 -2.14 10.62 5.81
CA ILE A 83 -0.92 10.81 5.03
C ILE A 83 -1.06 10.16 3.65
N GLU A 84 -0.65 10.87 2.62
CA GLU A 84 -0.59 10.39 1.25
C GLU A 84 0.74 9.72 0.96
N ILE A 85 0.70 8.50 0.44
CA ILE A 85 1.88 7.74 0.05
C ILE A 85 2.12 7.91 -1.44
N MET A 86 3.27 8.50 -1.81
CA MET A 86 3.69 8.77 -3.18
C MET A 86 4.25 7.48 -3.82
N ALA A 87 3.37 6.51 -4.09
CA ALA A 87 3.75 5.17 -4.53
C ALA A 87 4.38 5.13 -5.93
N GLY A 88 3.82 5.86 -6.88
CA GLY A 88 4.34 5.92 -8.26
C GLY A 88 4.00 4.71 -9.12
N LEU A 89 3.02 3.91 -8.72
CA LEU A 89 2.56 2.70 -9.40
C LEU A 89 1.10 2.84 -9.81
N TYR A 90 0.71 2.09 -10.83
CA TYR A 90 -0.69 1.93 -11.24
C TYR A 90 -1.34 0.75 -10.53
N ASP A 91 -2.66 0.71 -10.56
CA ASP A 91 -3.47 -0.38 -10.03
C ASP A 91 -3.18 -0.67 -8.54
N LEU A 92 -2.91 0.38 -7.77
CA LEU A 92 -2.60 0.31 -6.35
C LEU A 92 -3.72 -0.34 -5.55
N HIS A 93 -4.98 -0.18 -5.97
CA HIS A 93 -6.15 -0.79 -5.34
C HIS A 93 -6.09 -2.33 -5.28
N ASN A 94 -5.31 -2.99 -6.15
CA ASN A 94 -5.11 -4.44 -6.11
C ASN A 94 -4.10 -4.85 -5.02
N ILE A 95 -3.22 -3.94 -4.62
CA ILE A 95 -2.14 -4.19 -3.66
C ILE A 95 -2.50 -3.60 -2.29
N TYR A 96 -3.08 -2.42 -2.33
CA TYR A 96 -3.49 -1.59 -1.20
C TYR A 96 -5.00 -1.31 -1.26
N PRO A 97 -5.86 -2.34 -1.09
CA PRO A 97 -7.30 -2.15 -1.10
C PRO A 97 -7.78 -1.34 0.11
N GLU A 98 -8.83 -0.55 -0.10
CA GLU A 98 -9.46 0.22 0.97
C GLU A 98 -9.90 -0.68 2.12
N GLY A 99 -9.75 -0.18 3.34
CA GLY A 99 -10.05 -0.91 4.58
C GLY A 99 -8.92 -1.81 5.10
N TYR A 100 -7.84 -2.02 4.33
CA TYR A 100 -6.67 -2.75 4.84
C TYR A 100 -5.80 -1.84 5.69
N TYR A 101 -5.19 -2.42 6.71
CA TYR A 101 -4.22 -1.71 7.55
C TYR A 101 -2.84 -1.75 6.91
N VAL A 102 -2.12 -0.63 6.93
CA VAL A 102 -0.74 -0.54 6.43
C VAL A 102 0.15 0.00 7.53
N THR A 103 1.29 -0.65 7.76
CA THR A 103 2.40 -0.05 8.49
C THR A 103 3.39 0.56 7.50
N LEU A 104 3.88 1.75 7.79
CA LEU A 104 4.77 2.52 6.93
C LEU A 104 6.04 2.88 7.70
N LYS A 105 7.18 2.34 7.26
CA LYS A 105 8.52 2.65 7.77
C LYS A 105 9.02 3.90 7.09
N LEU A 106 9.33 4.91 7.88
CA LEU A 106 9.67 6.24 7.37
C LEU A 106 11.17 6.51 7.26
N LYS A 107 12.02 5.66 7.85
CA LYS A 107 13.46 5.81 7.73
C LYS A 107 13.88 5.89 6.26
N ASP A 108 14.74 6.80 5.92
CA ASP A 108 15.23 7.11 4.57
C ASP A 108 14.15 7.67 3.61
N CYS A 109 12.99 8.05 4.14
CA CYS A 109 11.95 8.75 3.40
C CYS A 109 12.06 10.27 3.58
N TYR A 110 11.38 10.98 2.71
CA TYR A 110 11.10 12.40 2.81
C TYR A 110 9.62 12.62 3.07
N ILE A 111 9.31 13.49 4.01
CA ILE A 111 7.94 13.94 4.28
C ILE A 111 7.81 15.44 3.96
N ALA A 112 6.65 15.84 3.50
CA ALA A 112 6.35 17.22 3.20
C ALA A 112 4.86 17.49 3.30
N THR A 113 4.48 18.78 3.29
CA THR A 113 3.10 19.20 3.09
C THR A 113 2.94 19.82 1.70
N HIS A 114 2.00 19.30 0.92
CA HIS A 114 1.65 19.80 -0.39
C HIS A 114 0.16 20.16 -0.43
N PHE A 115 -0.17 21.44 -0.64
CA PHE A 115 -1.55 21.95 -0.55
C PHE A 115 -2.30 21.51 0.73
N GLY A 116 -1.59 21.46 1.86
CA GLY A 116 -2.18 21.04 3.14
C GLY A 116 -2.22 19.52 3.38
N VAL A 117 -1.93 18.69 2.39
CA VAL A 117 -1.85 17.23 2.52
C VAL A 117 -0.44 16.84 2.93
N LEU A 118 -0.31 16.06 4.01
CA LEU A 118 0.96 15.46 4.40
C LEU A 118 1.28 14.33 3.42
N GLN A 119 2.47 14.36 2.83
CA GLN A 119 2.95 13.36 1.87
C GLN A 119 4.22 12.68 2.35
N VAL A 120 4.39 11.43 1.98
CA VAL A 120 5.64 10.68 2.13
C VAL A 120 6.10 10.11 0.80
N GLY A 121 7.38 10.24 0.51
CA GLY A 121 7.97 9.76 -0.73
C GLY A 121 9.49 9.79 -0.67
N ARG A 122 10.12 9.89 -1.83
CA ARG A 122 11.56 10.10 -1.97
C ARG A 122 11.89 11.59 -2.04
N LYS A 123 13.18 11.90 -2.01
CA LYS A 123 13.68 13.26 -2.25
C LYS A 123 13.22 13.77 -3.61
N ALA A 124 12.63 14.95 -3.60
CA ALA A 124 12.33 15.65 -4.84
C ALA A 124 13.61 16.18 -5.50
N GLU A 125 13.64 16.14 -6.82
CA GLU A 125 14.72 16.77 -7.58
C GLU A 125 14.69 18.29 -7.41
N SER A 126 15.85 18.94 -7.55
CA SER A 126 15.99 20.38 -7.30
C SER A 126 15.13 21.27 -8.23
N TYR A 127 14.81 20.76 -9.41
CA TYR A 127 13.94 21.42 -10.40
C TYR A 127 12.46 21.06 -10.26
N SER A 128 12.11 20.13 -9.36
CA SER A 128 10.72 19.70 -9.15
C SER A 128 9.91 20.82 -8.47
N ASN A 129 8.68 21.01 -8.95
CA ASN A 129 7.69 21.83 -8.28
C ASN A 129 7.02 21.14 -7.09
N TYR A 130 7.21 19.83 -6.97
CA TYR A 130 6.66 19.00 -5.89
C TYR A 130 7.66 18.87 -4.75
N PRO A 131 7.21 18.81 -3.50
CA PRO A 131 8.11 18.71 -2.35
C PRO A 131 8.66 17.30 -2.13
N THR A 132 7.98 16.26 -2.66
CA THR A 132 8.40 14.87 -2.61
C THR A 132 8.23 14.19 -3.98
N GLU A 133 8.97 13.11 -4.22
CA GLU A 133 8.89 12.30 -5.42
C GLU A 133 8.32 10.91 -5.12
N TYR A 134 7.79 10.24 -6.15
CA TYR A 134 7.29 8.87 -6.06
C TYR A 134 8.40 7.88 -5.71
N PHE A 135 8.05 6.80 -5.01
CA PHE A 135 8.91 5.62 -4.87
C PHE A 135 9.19 4.98 -6.23
N ALA A 136 8.24 5.05 -7.15
CA ALA A 136 8.34 4.71 -8.58
C ALA A 136 8.68 3.25 -8.90
N SER A 137 8.86 2.38 -7.89
CA SER A 137 9.00 0.95 -8.10
C SER A 137 8.40 0.16 -6.95
N ARG A 138 7.88 -1.03 -7.26
CA ARG A 138 7.34 -1.94 -6.25
C ARG A 138 8.39 -2.33 -5.21
N VAL A 139 9.61 -2.60 -5.64
CA VAL A 139 10.71 -3.00 -4.75
C VAL A 139 11.05 -1.90 -3.74
N LEU A 140 11.02 -0.63 -4.16
CA LEU A 140 11.26 0.49 -3.25
C LEU A 140 10.09 0.68 -2.29
N LEU A 141 8.86 0.65 -2.79
CA LEU A 141 7.67 0.80 -1.97
C LEU A 141 7.55 -0.30 -0.91
N ASP A 142 7.82 -1.55 -1.27
CA ASP A 142 7.75 -2.70 -0.37
C ASP A 142 8.79 -2.69 0.76
N ARG A 143 9.81 -1.85 0.69
CA ARG A 143 10.74 -1.62 1.81
C ARG A 143 10.12 -0.80 2.92
N HIS A 144 9.12 -0.01 2.59
CA HIS A 144 8.50 0.95 3.48
C HIS A 144 7.06 0.59 3.84
N ALA A 145 6.21 0.28 2.86
CA ALA A 145 4.78 0.06 3.04
C ALA A 145 4.43 -1.43 3.10
N HIS A 146 3.89 -1.88 4.24
CA HIS A 146 3.56 -3.27 4.51
C HIS A 146 2.06 -3.40 4.81
N PRO A 147 1.24 -3.84 3.83
CA PRO A 147 -0.18 -4.08 4.06
C PRO A 147 -0.39 -5.32 4.92
N VAL A 148 -1.29 -5.21 5.87
CA VAL A 148 -1.75 -6.30 6.74
C VAL A 148 -3.16 -6.66 6.31
N LYS A 149 -3.36 -7.93 5.96
CA LYS A 149 -4.65 -8.46 5.53
C LYS A 149 -5.48 -8.91 6.70
#